data_88e3c116ba283d3755078fcc03d808de
#
_entry.id   88e3c116ba283d3755078fcc03d808de
#
_cell.length_a   1.000
_cell.length_b   1.000
_cell.length_c   1.000
_cell.angle_alpha   90.00
_cell.angle_beta   90.00
_cell.angle_gamma   90.00
#
_symmetry.space_group_name_H-M   'P 1'
#
loop_
_entity.id
_entity.type
_entity.pdbx_description
1 polymer ?
#
loop_
_entity_poly.entity_id
_entity_poly.type
_entity_poly.pdbx_seq_one_letter_code
_entity_poly.pdbx_strand_id
1 'polypeptide(L)'
;DALPNEQSLREEFLEFLQLYTVMAESLLLPEVGDYAFEAIKDWEVKEEVAKRQQFHPHPTLKRKKDSNQISTGAIRRHSKRSDKVGRLGEECVYKDEVTLLGAAGRSDLAGKIIWHRQQKENRTPGWDITSFTPDGEIKLIEVKASEGSIPSVSLTPNEWIKAKSEGDSYYIYVVENLIKSPTITE
;
A
#
# COMPACT_ATOMS: atom_id res chain seq x y z
N ASP A 1 -4.85 -37.32 11.54
CA ASP A 1 -4.44 -36.00 11.03
C ASP A 1 -5.37 -35.68 9.87
N ALA A 2 -6.18 -34.62 10.01
CA ALA A 2 -7.06 -34.18 8.95
C ALA A 2 -6.23 -33.48 7.87
N LEU A 3 -6.47 -33.81 6.61
CA LEU A 3 -5.86 -33.10 5.49
C LEU A 3 -6.24 -31.61 5.54
N PRO A 4 -5.29 -30.68 5.29
CA PRO A 4 -5.61 -29.27 5.23
C PRO A 4 -6.71 -29.02 4.19
N ASN A 5 -7.63 -28.12 4.49
CA ASN A 5 -8.70 -27.79 3.55
C ASN A 5 -8.11 -27.02 2.34
N GLU A 6 -8.84 -27.03 1.22
CA GLU A 6 -8.40 -26.41 -0.03
C GLU A 6 -8.05 -24.92 0.12
N GLN A 7 -8.73 -24.22 1.02
CA GLN A 7 -8.50 -22.80 1.30
C GLN A 7 -7.19 -22.58 2.06
N SER A 8 -6.87 -23.43 3.05
CA SER A 8 -5.61 -23.40 3.77
C SER A 8 -4.42 -23.70 2.87
N LEU A 9 -4.54 -24.68 1.97
CA LEU A 9 -3.52 -25.01 0.97
C LEU A 9 -3.29 -23.85 -0.02
N ARG A 10 -4.36 -23.15 -0.41
CA ARG A 10 -4.25 -21.95 -1.27
C ARG A 10 -3.52 -20.81 -0.56
N GLU A 11 -3.81 -20.59 0.71
CA GLU A 11 -3.17 -19.55 1.51
C GLU A 11 -1.68 -19.83 1.71
N GLU A 12 -1.32 -21.06 2.09
CA GLU A 12 0.08 -21.49 2.19
C GLU A 12 0.82 -21.39 0.84
N PHE A 13 0.16 -21.76 -0.25
CA PHE A 13 0.75 -21.64 -1.58
C PHE A 13 0.95 -20.20 -2.00
N LEU A 14 0.03 -19.30 -1.68
CA LEU A 14 0.18 -17.87 -1.95
C LEU A 14 1.31 -17.24 -1.10
N GLU A 15 1.44 -17.62 0.16
CA GLU A 15 2.56 -17.21 1.00
C GLU A 15 3.91 -17.74 0.47
N PHE A 16 3.93 -19.00 0.05
CA PHE A 16 5.10 -19.59 -0.61
C PHE A 16 5.45 -18.85 -1.89
N LEU A 17 4.48 -18.53 -2.75
CA LEU A 17 4.71 -17.78 -3.98
C LEU A 17 5.22 -16.36 -3.69
N GLN A 18 4.73 -15.69 -2.66
CA GLN A 18 5.24 -14.39 -2.23
C GLN A 18 6.69 -14.48 -1.79
N LEU A 19 6.99 -15.43 -0.90
CA LEU A 19 8.35 -15.66 -0.40
C LEU A 19 9.28 -16.07 -1.55
N TYR A 20 8.84 -16.98 -2.42
CA TYR A 20 9.58 -17.44 -3.57
C TYR A 20 9.82 -16.34 -4.60
N THR A 21 8.84 -15.46 -4.82
CA THR A 21 9.00 -14.31 -5.71
C THR A 21 10.08 -13.35 -5.19
N VAL A 22 10.06 -13.04 -3.89
CA VAL A 22 11.09 -12.21 -3.26
C VAL A 22 12.47 -12.88 -3.34
N MET A 23 12.53 -14.18 -3.09
CA MET A 23 13.78 -14.96 -3.21
C MET A 23 14.25 -15.06 -4.66
N ALA A 24 13.35 -15.30 -5.61
CA ALA A 24 13.67 -15.41 -7.02
C ALA A 24 14.13 -14.07 -7.63
N GLU A 25 13.54 -12.96 -7.20
CA GLU A 25 14.03 -11.63 -7.56
C GLU A 25 15.44 -11.37 -7.01
N SER A 26 15.72 -11.83 -5.78
CA SER A 26 17.05 -11.73 -5.16
C SER A 26 18.08 -12.66 -5.78
N LEU A 27 17.63 -13.75 -6.39
CA LEU A 27 18.46 -14.75 -7.10
C LEU A 27 18.55 -14.52 -8.61
N LEU A 28 18.00 -13.42 -9.13
CA LEU A 28 18.02 -13.07 -10.56
C LEU A 28 17.28 -14.07 -11.47
N LEU A 29 16.19 -14.65 -11.03
CA LEU A 29 15.34 -15.51 -11.86
C LEU A 29 14.26 -14.67 -12.56
N PRO A 30 14.47 -14.18 -13.79
CA PRO A 30 13.60 -13.23 -14.47
C PRO A 30 12.19 -13.78 -14.73
N GLU A 31 12.08 -15.08 -14.96
CA GLU A 31 10.82 -15.73 -15.34
C GLU A 31 9.76 -15.69 -14.23
N VAL A 32 10.19 -15.81 -12.96
CA VAL A 32 9.26 -15.81 -11.84
C VAL A 32 8.68 -14.41 -11.59
N GLY A 33 9.46 -13.36 -11.82
CA GLY A 33 8.98 -11.98 -11.71
C GLY A 33 7.87 -11.66 -12.72
N ASP A 34 7.93 -12.25 -13.93
CA ASP A 34 6.89 -12.06 -14.94
C ASP A 34 5.58 -12.75 -14.56
N TYR A 35 5.62 -13.98 -14.04
CA TYR A 35 4.45 -14.66 -13.51
C TYR A 35 3.80 -13.90 -12.32
N ALA A 36 4.61 -13.40 -11.40
CA ALA A 36 4.12 -12.63 -10.29
C ALA A 36 3.44 -11.33 -10.74
N PHE A 37 4.01 -10.65 -11.75
CA PHE A 37 3.39 -9.45 -12.31
C PHE A 37 2.07 -9.77 -13.02
N GLU A 38 2.02 -10.82 -13.84
CA GLU A 38 0.80 -11.27 -14.50
C GLU A 38 -0.30 -11.62 -13.49
N ALA A 39 0.05 -12.25 -12.37
CA ALA A 39 -0.91 -12.60 -11.32
C ALA A 39 -1.56 -11.39 -10.63
N ILE A 40 -0.92 -10.21 -10.66
CA ILE A 40 -1.44 -9.00 -9.99
C ILE A 40 -1.98 -7.94 -10.95
N LYS A 41 -1.80 -8.10 -12.26
CA LYS A 41 -2.18 -7.06 -13.23
C LYS A 41 -3.68 -6.73 -13.20
N ASP A 42 -4.51 -7.72 -12.89
CA ASP A 42 -5.96 -7.61 -12.88
C ASP A 42 -6.54 -7.40 -11.46
N TRP A 43 -5.68 -7.16 -10.47
CA TRP A 43 -6.15 -6.86 -9.12
C TRP A 43 -6.87 -5.53 -9.06
N GLU A 44 -7.99 -5.54 -8.39
CA GLU A 44 -8.83 -4.38 -8.10
C GLU A 44 -9.09 -4.31 -6.59
N VAL A 45 -9.29 -3.10 -6.08
CA VAL A 45 -9.73 -2.91 -4.70
C VAL A 45 -11.18 -3.35 -4.60
N LYS A 46 -11.45 -4.32 -3.72
CA LYS A 46 -12.81 -4.77 -3.44
C LYS A 46 -13.65 -3.61 -2.87
N GLU A 47 -14.96 -3.68 -3.06
CA GLU A 47 -15.89 -2.69 -2.50
C GLU A 47 -15.98 -2.77 -0.97
N GLU A 48 -15.49 -3.86 -0.38
CA GLU A 48 -15.45 -4.01 1.08
C GLU A 48 -14.60 -2.92 1.72
N VAL A 49 -15.15 -2.27 2.73
CA VAL A 49 -14.46 -1.25 3.51
C VAL A 49 -13.27 -1.91 4.24
N ALA A 50 -12.09 -1.34 4.09
CA ALA A 50 -10.91 -1.80 4.79
C ALA A 50 -11.07 -1.69 6.30
N LYS A 51 -10.53 -2.66 7.05
CA LYS A 51 -10.55 -2.61 8.52
C LYS A 51 -9.51 -1.63 9.01
N ARG A 52 -9.91 -0.68 9.85
CA ARG A 52 -8.98 0.22 10.55
C ARG A 52 -8.48 -0.41 11.84
N GLN A 53 -7.21 -0.18 12.16
CA GLN A 53 -6.58 -0.61 13.42
C GLN A 53 -5.56 0.44 13.89
N GLN A 54 -5.19 0.40 15.15
CA GLN A 54 -4.10 1.23 15.67
C GLN A 54 -2.75 0.68 15.24
N PHE A 55 -1.83 1.57 14.90
CA PHE A 55 -0.46 1.19 14.54
C PHE A 55 0.32 0.71 15.77
N HIS A 56 0.81 -0.51 15.70
CA HIS A 56 1.74 -1.07 16.67
C HIS A 56 3.07 -1.34 15.96
N PRO A 57 4.08 -0.46 16.11
CA PRO A 57 5.36 -0.66 15.44
C PRO A 57 6.02 -1.96 15.90
N HIS A 58 6.35 -2.83 14.94
CA HIS A 58 7.14 -4.03 15.21
C HIS A 58 8.63 -3.70 15.30
N PRO A 59 9.42 -4.42 16.12
CA PRO A 59 10.87 -4.25 16.19
C PRO A 59 11.50 -4.43 14.82
N THR A 60 12.30 -3.48 14.41
CA THR A 60 12.94 -3.47 13.08
C THR A 60 13.93 -4.62 12.95
N LEU A 61 13.64 -5.61 12.15
CA LEU A 61 14.63 -6.60 11.73
C LEU A 61 15.64 -5.91 10.81
N LYS A 62 16.91 -5.80 11.23
CA LYS A 62 17.98 -5.25 10.39
C LYS A 62 18.16 -6.15 9.17
N ARG A 63 17.75 -5.69 7.98
CA ARG A 63 18.08 -6.34 6.71
C ARG A 63 19.60 -6.33 6.52
N LYS A 64 20.21 -7.50 6.33
CA LYS A 64 21.56 -7.58 5.76
C LYS A 64 21.51 -7.00 4.34
N LYS A 65 22.35 -6.02 4.06
CA LYS A 65 22.60 -5.55 2.70
C LYS A 65 23.45 -6.60 1.99
N ASP A 66 22.82 -7.51 1.27
CA ASP A 66 23.52 -8.30 0.26
C ASP A 66 23.53 -7.49 -1.02
N SER A 67 24.73 -7.07 -1.42
CA SER A 67 24.99 -6.28 -2.63
C SER A 67 25.03 -7.17 -3.87
N ASN A 68 23.96 -7.89 -4.16
CA ASN A 68 23.84 -8.60 -5.43
C ASN A 68 23.36 -7.62 -6.52
N GLN A 69 24.06 -7.60 -7.65
CA GLN A 69 23.68 -6.82 -8.82
C GLN A 69 22.37 -7.38 -9.38
N ILE A 70 21.28 -6.64 -9.19
CA ILE A 70 19.96 -7.01 -9.72
C ILE A 70 19.91 -6.66 -11.21
N SER A 71 19.38 -7.56 -12.05
CA SER A 71 19.26 -7.29 -13.50
C SER A 71 18.29 -6.13 -13.77
N THR A 72 18.53 -5.38 -14.84
CA THR A 72 17.67 -4.24 -15.25
C THR A 72 16.21 -4.68 -15.47
N GLY A 73 15.99 -5.91 -15.97
CA GLY A 73 14.66 -6.47 -16.14
C GLY A 73 13.93 -6.74 -14.82
N ALA A 74 14.64 -7.29 -13.80
CA ALA A 74 14.08 -7.53 -12.48
C ALA A 74 13.73 -6.19 -11.77
N ILE A 75 14.59 -5.18 -11.87
CA ILE A 75 14.33 -3.84 -11.36
C ILE A 75 13.05 -3.25 -11.98
N ARG A 76 12.89 -3.35 -13.29
CA ARG A 76 11.72 -2.82 -14.00
C ARG A 76 10.41 -3.52 -13.59
N ARG A 77 10.43 -4.85 -13.40
CA ARG A 77 9.27 -5.62 -12.96
C ARG A 77 8.88 -5.29 -11.52
N HIS A 78 9.86 -5.25 -10.64
CA HIS A 78 9.64 -4.84 -9.25
C HIS A 78 9.04 -3.43 -9.17
N SER A 79 9.55 -2.49 -9.96
CA SER A 79 9.01 -1.12 -10.03
C SER A 79 7.54 -1.10 -10.47
N LYS A 80 7.17 -1.86 -11.51
CA LYS A 80 5.78 -1.94 -11.99
C LYS A 80 4.84 -2.58 -10.96
N ARG A 81 5.29 -3.64 -10.26
CA ARG A 81 4.52 -4.27 -9.19
C ARG A 81 4.31 -3.32 -8.03
N SER A 82 5.38 -2.65 -7.57
CA SER A 82 5.31 -1.67 -6.50
C SER A 82 4.38 -0.51 -6.86
N ASP A 83 4.42 -0.03 -8.11
CA ASP A 83 3.52 1.03 -8.57
C ASP A 83 2.04 0.58 -8.59
N LYS A 84 1.76 -0.65 -9.02
CA LYS A 84 0.40 -1.22 -8.98
C LYS A 84 -0.11 -1.35 -7.53
N VAL A 85 0.71 -1.89 -6.62
CA VAL A 85 0.38 -2.02 -5.20
C VAL A 85 0.16 -0.65 -4.56
N GLY A 86 1.03 0.32 -4.83
CA GLY A 86 0.88 1.70 -4.35
C GLY A 86 -0.45 2.31 -4.82
N ARG A 87 -0.76 2.23 -6.11
CA ARG A 87 -2.01 2.73 -6.67
C ARG A 87 -3.25 2.10 -6.01
N LEU A 88 -3.25 0.79 -5.81
CA LEU A 88 -4.37 0.08 -5.17
C LEU A 88 -4.51 0.47 -3.70
N GLY A 89 -3.40 0.69 -2.99
CA GLY A 89 -3.42 1.18 -1.61
C GLY A 89 -4.00 2.59 -1.50
N GLU A 90 -3.58 3.49 -2.37
CA GLU A 90 -4.14 4.85 -2.47
C GLU A 90 -5.65 4.81 -2.79
N GLU A 91 -6.08 3.94 -3.72
CA GLU A 91 -7.50 3.75 -4.05
C GLU A 91 -8.30 3.25 -2.84
N CYS A 92 -7.73 2.31 -2.08
CA CYS A 92 -8.33 1.78 -0.86
C CYS A 92 -8.56 2.88 0.17
N VAL A 93 -7.55 3.71 0.45
CA VAL A 93 -7.64 4.84 1.38
C VAL A 93 -8.62 5.91 0.87
N TYR A 94 -8.59 6.23 -0.42
CA TYR A 94 -9.53 7.18 -1.00
C TYR A 94 -11.00 6.75 -0.78
N LYS A 95 -11.33 5.49 -1.08
CA LYS A 95 -12.68 4.94 -0.88
C LYS A 95 -13.10 4.95 0.59
N ASP A 96 -12.17 4.63 1.49
CA ASP A 96 -12.41 4.63 2.92
C ASP A 96 -12.68 6.05 3.45
N GLU A 97 -11.88 7.04 3.08
CA GLU A 97 -12.10 8.45 3.46
C GLU A 97 -13.46 8.99 2.95
N VAL A 98 -13.83 8.68 1.71
CA VAL A 98 -15.15 9.03 1.16
C VAL A 98 -16.27 8.40 2.00
N THR A 99 -16.12 7.13 2.36
CA THR A 99 -17.12 6.40 3.17
C THR A 99 -17.23 6.99 4.58
N LEU A 100 -16.10 7.28 5.22
CA LEU A 100 -16.06 7.87 6.56
C LEU A 100 -16.73 9.24 6.62
N LEU A 101 -16.42 10.14 5.69
CA LEU A 101 -17.03 11.45 5.63
C LEU A 101 -18.52 11.35 5.29
N GLY A 102 -18.91 10.42 4.40
CA GLY A 102 -20.31 10.15 4.11
C GLY A 102 -21.08 9.66 5.34
N ALA A 103 -20.52 8.72 6.09
CA ALA A 103 -21.10 8.20 7.32
C ALA A 103 -21.20 9.27 8.44
N ALA A 104 -20.26 10.23 8.46
CA ALA A 104 -20.28 11.39 9.35
C ALA A 104 -21.27 12.49 8.90
N GLY A 105 -22.03 12.27 7.81
CA GLY A 105 -22.95 13.27 7.25
C GLY A 105 -22.25 14.42 6.50
N ARG A 106 -20.96 14.27 6.19
CA ARG A 106 -20.13 15.30 5.55
C ARG A 106 -19.90 15.02 4.06
N SER A 107 -20.97 14.71 3.33
CA SER A 107 -20.92 14.50 1.87
C SER A 107 -20.37 15.72 1.12
N ASP A 108 -20.51 16.93 1.70
CA ASP A 108 -19.92 18.16 1.21
C ASP A 108 -18.38 18.13 1.18
N LEU A 109 -17.77 17.49 2.17
CA LEU A 109 -16.31 17.29 2.25
C LEU A 109 -15.86 16.06 1.47
N ALA A 110 -16.65 14.99 1.50
CA ALA A 110 -16.34 13.79 0.70
C ALA A 110 -16.17 14.12 -0.79
N GLY A 111 -16.98 15.01 -1.33
CA GLY A 111 -16.86 15.50 -2.71
C GLY A 111 -15.66 16.41 -2.99
N LYS A 112 -14.92 16.83 -1.96
CA LYS A 112 -13.72 17.67 -2.07
C LYS A 112 -12.41 16.90 -1.88
N ILE A 113 -12.47 15.60 -1.59
CA ILE A 113 -11.28 14.76 -1.47
C ILE A 113 -10.53 14.76 -2.80
N ILE A 114 -9.22 14.94 -2.74
CA ILE A 114 -8.35 14.93 -3.92
C ILE A 114 -7.41 13.74 -3.84
N TRP A 115 -7.52 12.83 -4.79
CA TRP A 115 -6.50 11.81 -5.04
C TRP A 115 -5.53 12.33 -6.09
N HIS A 116 -4.32 12.72 -5.66
CA HIS A 116 -3.37 13.47 -6.50
C HIS A 116 -2.86 12.68 -7.70
N ARG A 117 -2.75 11.35 -7.60
CA ARG A 117 -2.37 10.50 -8.73
C ARG A 117 -3.35 10.58 -9.92
N GLN A 118 -4.61 10.92 -9.68
CA GLN A 118 -5.61 11.08 -10.74
C GLN A 118 -5.60 12.47 -11.40
N GLN A 119 -4.85 13.42 -10.84
CA GLN A 119 -4.76 14.75 -11.41
C GLN A 119 -3.87 14.75 -12.65
N LYS A 120 -4.32 15.46 -13.70
CA LYS A 120 -3.63 15.50 -15.02
C LYS A 120 -2.22 16.08 -14.95
N GLU A 121 -1.92 16.89 -13.96
CA GLU A 121 -0.63 17.58 -13.83
C GLU A 121 0.49 16.70 -13.29
N ASN A 122 0.20 15.48 -12.89
CA ASN A 122 1.15 14.46 -12.43
C ASN A 122 2.18 14.99 -11.39
N ARG A 123 1.77 15.98 -10.56
CA ARG A 123 2.58 16.57 -9.50
C ARG A 123 1.97 16.20 -8.15
N THR A 124 2.62 15.29 -7.46
CA THR A 124 2.28 15.04 -6.06
C THR A 124 2.84 16.18 -5.20
N PRO A 125 2.05 16.81 -4.36
CA PRO A 125 2.52 17.90 -3.49
C PRO A 125 3.44 17.43 -2.36
N GLY A 126 3.68 16.12 -2.24
CA GLY A 126 4.45 15.47 -1.18
C GLY A 126 3.57 14.62 -0.26
N TRP A 127 2.35 14.34 -0.72
CA TRP A 127 1.38 13.38 -0.16
C TRP A 127 0.46 12.88 -1.28
N ASP A 128 -0.24 11.78 -1.06
CA ASP A 128 -1.03 11.08 -2.07
C ASP A 128 -2.48 11.56 -2.15
N ILE A 129 -3.08 11.85 -0.98
CA ILE A 129 -4.50 12.21 -0.89
C ILE A 129 -4.65 13.44 0.02
N THR A 130 -5.46 14.40 -0.41
CA THR A 130 -5.98 15.47 0.46
C THR A 130 -7.39 15.13 0.85
N SER A 131 -7.65 14.98 2.15
CA SER A 131 -8.96 14.71 2.75
C SER A 131 -9.26 15.71 3.86
N PHE A 132 -10.27 15.41 4.69
CA PHE A 132 -10.73 16.27 5.76
C PHE A 132 -11.13 15.44 6.99
N THR A 133 -11.05 16.05 8.18
CA THR A 133 -11.75 15.54 9.36
C THR A 133 -13.25 15.86 9.25
N PRO A 134 -14.14 15.20 10.02
CA PRO A 134 -15.55 15.58 10.07
C PRO A 134 -15.78 17.04 10.47
N ASP A 135 -14.88 17.63 11.25
CA ASP A 135 -14.93 19.04 11.65
C ASP A 135 -14.48 20.02 10.55
N GLY A 136 -13.90 19.50 9.47
CA GLY A 136 -13.49 20.27 8.29
C GLY A 136 -12.01 20.65 8.28
N GLU A 137 -11.19 20.13 9.18
CA GLU A 137 -9.74 20.30 9.14
C GLU A 137 -9.12 19.46 8.02
N ILE A 138 -8.07 19.99 7.42
CA ILE A 138 -7.39 19.32 6.30
C ILE A 138 -6.57 18.13 6.80
N LYS A 139 -6.66 17.01 6.08
CA LYS A 139 -5.81 15.82 6.23
C LYS A 139 -4.98 15.64 4.97
N LEU A 140 -3.65 15.65 5.12
CA LEU A 140 -2.68 15.40 4.05
C LEU A 140 -2.13 14.00 4.24
N ILE A 141 -2.56 13.05 3.41
CA ILE A 141 -2.36 11.62 3.64
C ILE A 141 -1.31 11.08 2.68
N GLU A 142 -0.23 10.56 3.24
CA GLU A 142 0.76 9.71 2.56
C GLU A 142 0.37 8.25 2.76
N VAL A 143 0.32 7.47 1.68
CA VAL A 143 -0.11 6.07 1.72
C VAL A 143 1.07 5.14 1.52
N LYS A 144 1.25 4.20 2.44
CA LYS A 144 2.22 3.10 2.33
C LYS A 144 1.46 1.78 2.26
N ALA A 145 1.56 1.06 1.15
CA ALA A 145 0.78 -0.14 0.91
C ALA A 145 1.65 -1.38 0.69
N SER A 146 1.15 -2.54 1.13
CA SER A 146 1.75 -3.85 0.89
C SER A 146 0.69 -4.92 0.69
N GLU A 147 1.07 -5.96 -0.03
CA GLU A 147 0.26 -7.18 -0.18
C GLU A 147 0.18 -7.98 1.13
N GLY A 148 1.19 -7.89 1.98
CA GLY A 148 1.27 -8.49 3.31
C GLY A 148 1.42 -7.45 4.40
N SER A 149 2.03 -7.82 5.53
CA SER A 149 2.29 -6.89 6.64
C SER A 149 3.49 -5.98 6.36
N ILE A 150 3.46 -4.77 6.93
CA ILE A 150 4.51 -3.77 6.82
C ILE A 150 5.22 -3.65 8.18
N PRO A 151 6.42 -4.22 8.35
CA PRO A 151 7.13 -4.18 9.63
C PRO A 151 7.73 -2.80 9.94
N SER A 152 7.91 -1.96 8.93
CA SER A 152 8.46 -0.60 9.09
C SER A 152 8.05 0.28 7.91
N VAL A 153 7.81 1.55 8.20
CA VAL A 153 7.47 2.58 7.21
C VAL A 153 8.72 3.40 6.92
N SER A 154 8.96 3.68 5.63
CA SER A 154 10.03 4.57 5.19
C SER A 154 9.42 5.75 4.43
N LEU A 155 9.89 6.96 4.75
CA LEU A 155 9.56 8.17 4.01
C LEU A 155 10.72 8.56 3.10
N THR A 156 10.40 9.06 1.92
CA THR A 156 11.37 9.75 1.07
C THR A 156 11.79 11.08 1.71
N PRO A 157 12.93 11.68 1.33
CA PRO A 157 13.32 12.98 1.84
C PRO A 157 12.27 14.07 1.64
N ASN A 158 11.54 14.06 0.52
CA ASN A 158 10.48 15.03 0.24
C ASN A 158 9.26 14.83 1.16
N GLU A 159 8.78 13.60 1.31
CA GLU A 159 7.69 13.25 2.24
C GLU A 159 8.05 13.65 3.68
N TRP A 160 9.30 13.39 4.11
CA TRP A 160 9.79 13.78 5.44
C TRP A 160 9.78 15.30 5.64
N ILE A 161 10.26 16.06 4.65
CA ILE A 161 10.25 17.53 4.71
C ILE A 161 8.81 18.03 4.82
N LYS A 162 7.89 17.44 4.03
CA LYS A 162 6.47 17.79 4.06
C LYS A 162 5.82 17.45 5.40
N ALA A 163 6.03 16.23 5.90
CA ALA A 163 5.53 15.83 7.22
C ALA A 163 5.97 16.82 8.33
N LYS A 164 7.22 17.27 8.27
CA LYS A 164 7.71 18.27 9.24
C LYS A 164 7.09 19.65 9.06
N SER A 165 6.80 20.08 7.82
CA SER A 165 6.24 21.41 7.57
C SER A 165 4.74 21.47 7.87
N GLU A 166 4.00 20.41 7.60
CA GLU A 166 2.55 20.35 7.75
C GLU A 166 2.10 19.89 9.15
N GLY A 167 3.02 19.29 9.93
CA GLY A 167 2.79 18.91 11.33
C GLY A 167 1.59 17.99 11.50
N ASP A 168 0.67 18.37 12.40
CA ASP A 168 -0.49 17.56 12.78
C ASP A 168 -1.52 17.35 11.65
N SER A 169 -1.38 18.08 10.53
CA SER A 169 -2.21 17.86 9.34
C SER A 169 -1.68 16.75 8.42
N TYR A 170 -0.46 16.23 8.67
CA TYR A 170 0.16 15.20 7.85
C TYR A 170 -0.01 13.81 8.47
N TYR A 171 -0.66 12.92 7.74
CA TYR A 171 -0.99 11.57 8.18
C TYR A 171 -0.26 10.53 7.35
N ILE A 172 0.15 9.43 7.97
CA ILE A 172 0.72 8.27 7.27
C ILE A 172 -0.25 7.11 7.41
N TYR A 173 -0.89 6.74 6.31
CA TYR A 173 -1.79 5.60 6.27
C TYR A 173 -1.06 4.37 5.75
N VAL A 174 -1.07 3.32 6.55
CA VAL A 174 -0.45 2.03 6.21
C VAL A 174 -1.55 1.05 5.82
N VAL A 175 -1.50 0.57 4.56
CA VAL A 175 -2.45 -0.41 4.04
C VAL A 175 -1.76 -1.76 3.94
N GLU A 176 -2.15 -2.67 4.80
CA GLU A 176 -1.62 -4.03 4.85
C GLU A 176 -2.62 -5.04 4.27
N ASN A 177 -2.12 -6.20 3.87
CA ASN A 177 -2.92 -7.32 3.35
C ASN A 177 -3.86 -6.92 2.20
N LEU A 178 -3.38 -6.00 1.36
CA LEU A 178 -4.15 -5.27 0.34
C LEU A 178 -5.05 -6.15 -0.53
N ILE A 179 -4.65 -7.40 -0.79
CA ILE A 179 -5.34 -8.29 -1.73
C ILE A 179 -6.38 -9.17 -1.03
N LYS A 180 -6.12 -9.61 0.19
CA LYS A 180 -6.97 -10.57 0.90
C LYS A 180 -8.04 -9.87 1.75
N SER A 181 -7.60 -9.02 2.65
CA SER A 181 -8.45 -8.31 3.61
C SER A 181 -7.72 -7.01 4.00
N PRO A 182 -7.87 -5.94 3.24
CA PRO A 182 -7.17 -4.69 3.50
C PRO A 182 -7.40 -4.18 4.92
N THR A 183 -6.33 -3.81 5.57
CA THR A 183 -6.34 -3.19 6.90
C THR A 183 -5.66 -1.85 6.80
N ILE A 184 -6.34 -0.78 7.18
CA ILE A 184 -5.78 0.58 7.25
C ILE A 184 -5.41 0.90 8.69
N THR A 185 -4.17 1.35 8.87
CA THR A 185 -3.64 1.88 10.13
C THR A 185 -3.23 3.33 9.92
N GLU A 186 -3.64 4.21 10.83
CA GLU A 186 -3.37 5.64 10.84
C GLU A 186 -2.28 5.97 11.87
#